data_8a77d69f512fcfc284125ebf5c02d99c
#
_entry.id   8a77d69f512fcfc284125ebf5c02d99c
#
_cell.length_a   1.000
_cell.length_b   1.000
_cell.length_c   1.000
_cell.angle_alpha   90.00
_cell.angle_beta   90.00
_cell.angle_gamma   90.00
#
_symmetry.space_group_name_H-M   'P 1'
#
loop_
_entity.id
_entity.type
_entity.pdbx_description
1 polymer ?
#
loop_
_entity_poly.entity_id
_entity_poly.type
_entity_poly.pdbx_seq_one_letter_code
_entity_poly.pdbx_strand_id
1 'polypeptide(L)'
;MTYSHFVKKCKDVVLIAIEREHDWESIDAFQKHINFIYDSLHITWFSKTLQNHKALVMSTDSLFDNTYWEVTYNGDKNEYYVDKYIKQSNTVILGEDINETM
;
A
#
# COMPACT_ATOMS: atom_id res chain seq x y z
N MET A 1 16.62 10.66 -1.09
CA MET A 1 15.18 10.81 -1.33
C MET A 1 14.52 11.38 -0.09
N THR A 2 13.73 12.43 -0.22
CA THR A 2 12.99 13.01 0.90
C THR A 2 11.75 12.18 1.19
N TYR A 3 11.18 12.36 2.38
CA TYR A 3 9.92 11.70 2.75
C TYR A 3 8.80 12.05 1.77
N SER A 4 8.63 13.33 1.46
CA SER A 4 7.58 13.79 0.53
C SER A 4 7.72 13.14 -0.85
N HIS A 5 8.94 13.04 -1.33
CA HIS A 5 9.22 12.41 -2.62
C HIS A 5 8.87 10.92 -2.58
N PHE A 6 9.25 10.24 -1.51
CA PHE A 6 8.97 8.81 -1.35
C PHE A 6 7.46 8.55 -1.24
N VAL A 7 6.74 9.38 -0.48
CA VAL A 7 5.28 9.26 -0.34
C VAL A 7 4.60 9.33 -1.71
N LYS A 8 5.00 10.30 -2.52
CA LYS A 8 4.45 10.44 -3.87
C LYS A 8 4.77 9.21 -4.72
N LYS A 9 6.01 8.74 -4.66
CA LYS A 9 6.42 7.56 -5.42
C LYS A 9 5.69 6.30 -4.97
N CYS A 10 5.43 6.15 -3.68
CA CYS A 10 4.66 5.01 -3.18
C CYS A 10 3.27 4.96 -3.81
N LYS A 11 2.57 6.10 -3.87
CA LYS A 11 1.25 6.16 -4.50
C LYS A 11 1.34 5.84 -5.98
N ASP A 12 2.36 6.38 -6.67
CA ASP A 12 2.56 6.12 -8.10
C ASP A 12 2.79 4.63 -8.38
N VAL A 13 3.66 3.98 -7.61
CA VAL A 13 3.98 2.56 -7.87
C VAL A 13 2.82 1.65 -7.50
N VAL A 14 2.04 1.98 -6.47
CA VAL A 14 0.83 1.22 -6.15
C VAL A 14 -0.19 1.34 -7.28
N LEU A 15 -0.36 2.53 -7.86
CA LEU A 15 -1.23 2.69 -9.02
C LEU A 15 -0.78 1.82 -10.19
N ILE A 16 0.52 1.79 -10.46
CA ILE A 16 1.06 0.94 -11.52
C ILE A 16 0.77 -0.53 -11.23
N ALA A 17 0.95 -0.96 -9.99
CA ALA A 17 0.66 -2.33 -9.59
C ALA A 17 -0.83 -2.67 -9.76
N ILE A 18 -1.72 -1.76 -9.38
CA ILE A 18 -3.16 -1.94 -9.55
C ILE A 18 -3.49 -2.06 -11.05
N GLU A 19 -2.92 -1.19 -11.87
CA GLU A 19 -3.14 -1.24 -13.31
C GLU A 19 -2.72 -2.58 -13.91
N ARG A 20 -1.54 -3.08 -13.52
CA ARG A 20 -1.00 -4.33 -14.06
C ARG A 20 -1.76 -5.57 -13.60
N GLU A 21 -2.32 -5.52 -12.40
CA GLU A 21 -3.00 -6.65 -11.81
C GLU A 21 -4.44 -6.80 -12.27
N HIS A 22 -5.14 -5.67 -12.44
CA HIS A 22 -6.54 -5.67 -12.80
C HIS A 22 -6.73 -5.79 -14.31
N ASP A 23 -7.71 -6.59 -14.70
CA ASP A 23 -8.10 -6.73 -16.10
C ASP A 23 -9.07 -5.60 -16.46
N TRP A 24 -8.51 -4.45 -16.79
CA TRP A 24 -9.29 -3.30 -17.19
C TRP A 24 -9.78 -3.52 -18.62
N GLU A 25 -11.09 -3.36 -18.85
CA GLU A 25 -11.68 -3.53 -20.17
C GLU A 25 -11.04 -2.61 -21.21
N SER A 26 -10.54 -1.46 -20.74
CA SER A 26 -9.81 -0.53 -21.61
C SER A 26 -8.96 0.39 -20.76
N ILE A 27 -7.93 0.96 -21.39
CA ILE A 27 -7.12 2.01 -20.78
C ILE A 27 -8.00 3.19 -20.38
N ASP A 28 -9.03 3.48 -21.17
CA ASP A 28 -9.96 4.57 -20.88
C ASP A 28 -10.72 4.35 -19.58
N ALA A 29 -11.15 3.12 -19.32
CA ALA A 29 -11.84 2.78 -18.08
C ALA A 29 -10.94 3.03 -16.86
N PHE A 30 -9.65 2.64 -16.95
CA PHE A 30 -8.69 2.91 -15.90
C PHE A 30 -8.46 4.41 -15.74
N GLN A 31 -8.26 5.12 -16.85
CA GLN A 31 -8.00 6.57 -16.81
C GLN A 31 -9.12 7.36 -16.15
N LYS A 32 -10.36 6.91 -16.31
CA LYS A 32 -11.52 7.56 -15.67
C LYS A 32 -11.47 7.47 -14.15
N HIS A 33 -10.84 6.43 -13.62
CA HIS A 33 -10.80 6.16 -12.18
C HIS A 33 -9.45 6.47 -11.54
N ILE A 34 -8.44 6.78 -12.32
CA ILE A 34 -7.07 6.91 -11.80
C ILE A 34 -6.95 7.97 -10.70
N ASN A 35 -7.55 9.13 -10.90
CA ASN A 35 -7.48 10.20 -9.91
C ASN A 35 -8.21 9.83 -8.63
N PHE A 36 -9.36 9.17 -8.77
CA PHE A 36 -10.15 8.72 -7.65
C PHE A 36 -9.39 7.68 -6.83
N ILE A 37 -8.78 6.71 -7.50
CA ILE A 37 -7.96 5.69 -6.83
C ILE A 37 -6.76 6.34 -6.16
N TYR A 38 -6.06 7.22 -6.87
CA TYR A 38 -4.89 7.90 -6.33
C TYR A 38 -5.22 8.67 -5.04
N ASP A 39 -6.33 9.42 -5.05
CA ASP A 39 -6.74 10.20 -3.89
C ASP A 39 -7.15 9.31 -2.72
N SER A 40 -7.58 8.07 -2.98
CA SER A 40 -7.95 7.13 -1.94
C SER A 40 -6.75 6.49 -1.24
N LEU A 41 -5.58 6.55 -1.86
CA LEU A 41 -4.37 5.92 -1.32
C LEU A 41 -3.72 6.81 -0.26
N HIS A 42 -3.30 6.21 0.84
CA HIS A 42 -2.57 6.92 1.88
C HIS A 42 -1.58 5.99 2.56
N ILE A 43 -0.52 6.59 3.09
CA ILE A 43 0.53 5.84 3.76
C ILE A 43 0.19 5.77 5.25
N THR A 44 0.13 4.55 5.78
CA THR A 44 -0.19 4.31 7.19
C THR A 44 1.04 4.04 8.03
N TRP A 45 2.15 3.70 7.39
CA TRP A 45 3.39 3.38 8.09
C TRP A 45 4.57 3.62 7.16
N PHE A 46 5.67 4.08 7.73
CA PHE A 46 6.88 4.41 6.98
C PHE A 46 8.11 4.06 7.81
N SER A 47 9.13 3.51 7.16
CA SER A 47 10.41 3.24 7.77
C SER A 47 11.52 3.51 6.77
N LYS A 48 12.65 3.99 7.26
CA LYS A 48 13.84 4.24 6.45
C LYS A 48 15.04 3.62 7.14
N THR A 49 15.81 2.83 6.41
CA THR A 49 17.06 2.23 6.90
C THR A 49 18.11 2.36 5.81
N LEU A 50 19.13 3.18 6.05
CA LEU A 50 20.21 3.44 5.10
C LEU A 50 19.65 3.90 3.75
N GLN A 51 19.90 3.14 2.69
CA GLN A 51 19.44 3.47 1.34
C GLN A 51 18.04 2.96 1.04
N ASN A 52 17.43 2.22 1.96
CA ASN A 52 16.15 1.57 1.73
C ASN A 52 15.03 2.30 2.45
N HIS A 53 13.88 2.38 1.78
CA HIS A 53 12.66 2.95 2.33
C HIS A 53 11.55 1.93 2.22
N LYS A 54 10.70 1.86 3.23
CA LYS A 54 9.57 0.94 3.24
C LYS A 54 8.34 1.64 3.77
N ALA A 55 7.19 1.36 3.17
CA ALA A 55 5.93 1.95 3.58
C ALA A 55 4.77 1.00 3.39
N LEU A 56 3.73 1.16 4.21
CA LEU A 56 2.46 0.50 4.01
C LEU A 56 1.47 1.51 3.43
N VAL A 57 0.82 1.14 2.35
CA VAL A 57 -0.15 1.97 1.65
C VAL A 57 -1.51 1.29 1.73
N MET A 58 -2.54 2.06 2.06
CA MET A 58 -3.91 1.58 2.12
C MET A 58 -4.81 2.50 1.31
N SER A 59 -6.01 2.02 1.00
CA SER A 59 -7.01 2.79 0.27
C SER A 59 -8.25 2.98 1.11
N THR A 60 -8.89 4.14 0.98
CA THR A 60 -10.20 4.40 1.58
C THR A 60 -11.35 3.94 0.69
N ASP A 61 -11.04 3.50 -0.54
CA ASP A 61 -12.06 3.02 -1.48
C ASP A 61 -12.47 1.60 -1.12
N SER A 62 -13.79 1.35 -1.09
CA SER A 62 -14.34 0.03 -0.75
C SER A 62 -13.90 -1.07 -1.71
N LEU A 63 -13.51 -0.72 -2.93
CA LEU A 63 -12.97 -1.69 -3.89
C LEU A 63 -11.74 -2.40 -3.33
N PHE A 64 -10.99 -1.74 -2.46
CA PHE A 64 -9.78 -2.27 -1.88
C PHE A 64 -9.90 -2.53 -0.38
N ASP A 65 -11.10 -2.88 0.08
CA ASP A 65 -11.31 -3.26 1.47
C ASP A 65 -10.43 -4.45 1.83
N ASN A 66 -9.88 -4.43 3.04
CA ASN A 66 -9.01 -5.49 3.57
C ASN A 66 -7.71 -5.68 2.78
N THR A 67 -7.35 -4.72 1.96
CA THR A 67 -6.14 -4.77 1.13
C THR A 67 -5.16 -3.71 1.58
N TYR A 68 -3.87 -4.06 1.60
CA TYR A 68 -2.81 -3.09 1.74
C TYR A 68 -1.62 -3.50 0.87
N TRP A 69 -0.79 -2.52 0.55
CA TRP A 69 0.41 -2.74 -0.25
C TRP A 69 1.63 -2.34 0.57
N GLU A 70 2.64 -3.19 0.55
CA GLU A 70 3.94 -2.85 1.10
C GLU A 70 4.84 -2.43 -0.03
N VAL A 71 5.29 -1.18 0.01
CA VAL A 71 6.20 -0.64 -1.00
C VAL A 71 7.59 -0.61 -0.40
N THR A 72 8.54 -1.22 -1.09
CA THR A 72 9.94 -1.19 -0.71
C THR A 72 10.75 -0.54 -1.82
N TYR A 73 11.54 0.46 -1.47
CA TYR A 73 12.48 1.07 -2.41
C TYR A 73 13.89 0.63 -2.04
N ASN A 74 14.60 0.04 -3.01
CA ASN A 74 16.00 -0.31 -2.88
C ASN A 74 16.83 0.78 -3.55
N GLY A 75 17.48 1.63 -2.75
CA GLY A 75 18.21 2.78 -3.27
C GLY A 75 19.44 2.40 -4.07
N ASP A 76 20.07 1.27 -3.75
CA ASP A 76 21.27 0.83 -4.47
C ASP A 76 20.96 0.43 -5.91
N LYS A 77 19.80 -0.17 -6.12
CA LYS A 77 19.38 -0.66 -7.43
C LYS A 77 18.39 0.27 -8.12
N ASN A 78 17.90 1.29 -7.42
CA ASN A 78 16.83 2.16 -7.89
C ASN A 78 15.61 1.36 -8.36
N GLU A 79 15.16 0.45 -7.51
CA GLU A 79 14.04 -0.44 -7.80
C GLU A 79 12.97 -0.30 -6.72
N TYR A 80 11.72 -0.43 -7.13
CA TYR A 80 10.57 -0.48 -6.23
C TYR A 80 9.96 -1.86 -6.27
N TYR A 81 9.64 -2.40 -5.10
CA TYR A 81 8.91 -3.66 -4.97
C TYR A 81 7.57 -3.35 -4.32
N VAL A 82 6.49 -3.89 -4.90
CA VAL A 82 5.14 -3.71 -4.37
C VAL A 82 4.57 -5.08 -4.05
N ASP A 83 4.34 -5.33 -2.78
CA ASP A 83 3.74 -6.58 -2.31
C ASP A 83 2.31 -6.28 -1.86
N LYS A 84 1.36 -7.02 -2.40
CA LYS A 84 -0.05 -6.86 -2.06
C LYS A 84 -0.46 -7.89 -1.02
N TYR A 85 -1.13 -7.44 0.03
CA TYR A 85 -1.64 -8.29 1.09
C TYR A 85 -3.13 -8.12 1.22
N ILE A 86 -3.83 -9.23 1.41
CA ILE A 86 -5.26 -9.22 1.65
C ILE A 86 -5.50 -9.85 3.02
N LYS A 87 -6.23 -9.15 3.86
CA LYS A 87 -6.59 -9.65 5.19
C LYS A 87 -7.47 -10.87 5.04
N GLN A 88 -7.06 -11.99 5.63
CA GLN A 88 -7.79 -13.26 5.51
C GLN A 88 -8.71 -13.53 6.67
N SER A 89 -8.36 -13.05 7.86
CA SER A 89 -9.15 -13.33 9.05
C SER A 89 -8.99 -12.23 10.07
N ASN A 90 -9.95 -12.18 10.98
CA ASN A 90 -9.91 -11.29 12.14
C ASN A 90 -10.31 -12.10 13.38
N THR A 91 -9.46 -12.07 14.39
CA THR A 91 -9.74 -12.70 15.68
C THR A 91 -9.85 -11.60 16.72
N VAL A 92 -10.98 -11.57 17.41
CA VAL A 92 -11.18 -10.59 18.48
C VAL A 92 -10.72 -11.22 19.79
N ILE A 93 -9.79 -10.54 20.46
CA ILE A 93 -9.33 -10.94 21.79
C ILE A 93 -9.67 -9.79 22.72
N LEU A 94 -10.51 -10.07 23.72
CA LEU A 94 -10.88 -9.07 24.70
C LEU A 94 -9.71 -8.80 25.63
N GLY A 95 -9.56 -7.54 26.07
CA GLY A 95 -8.48 -7.17 26.98
C GLY A 95 -8.47 -8.00 28.26
N GLU A 96 -9.66 -8.36 28.75
CA GLU A 96 -9.81 -9.19 29.96
C GLU A 96 -9.35 -10.63 29.77
N ASP A 97 -9.26 -11.09 28.51
CA ASP A 97 -8.81 -12.46 28.20
C ASP A 97 -7.28 -12.55 28.18
N ILE A 98 -6.59 -11.41 28.21
CA ILE A 98 -5.13 -11.41 28.25
C ILE A 98 -4.72 -11.71 29.69
N ASN A 99 -4.09 -12.85 29.87
CA ASN A 99 -3.71 -13.32 31.20
C ASN A 99 -2.60 -12.46 31.79
N GLU A 100 -2.79 -12.01 33.02
CA GLU A 100 -1.82 -11.20 33.74
C GLU A 100 -0.49 -11.92 34.00
N THR A 101 -0.50 -13.24 33.94
CA THR A 101 0.71 -14.04 34.15
C THR A 101 1.59 -14.15 32.90
N MET A 102 1.15 -13.61 31.82
CA MET A 102 1.90 -13.66 30.56
C MET A 102 3.08 -12.69 30.58
#